data_8afffb43923068711c53e804c631e7e8
#
_entry.id   8afffb43923068711c53e804c631e7e8
#
_cell.length_a   1.000
_cell.length_b   1.000
_cell.length_c   1.000
_cell.angle_alpha   90.00
_cell.angle_beta   90.00
_cell.angle_gamma   90.00
#
_symmetry.space_group_name_H-M   'P 1'
#
loop_
_entity.id
_entity.type
_entity.pdbx_description
1 polymer ?
#
loop_
_entity_poly.entity_id
_entity_poly.type
_entity_poly.pdbx_seq_one_letter_code
_entity_poly.pdbx_strand_id
1 'polypeptide(L)'
;MFQDDPNLVYGTDEQVNTTLDALAALGVDRIRVSVFWKIVAPANDQKIRPVFDATDPAAYPQNLWAPYDRIVTAAAAHGIALNFNLTSPVPRWAATETPADRSDLQDTFGPNTDEFGQFVKALGTRYSGSYEGLPRVDYWSIWNEPNQAGWLTPQWSPDPRNTKLFVESSPSIYRNLVAAAWSNLAATGHGADTVLVGETAPQGVKDLGLSRPLSPLRFLRRLYCLDDNLNLLKGDEATVRGCPADPATFVAANPGLFHSTGYAHHPYALLTPPGRKSKSPDDVAMSDLPALSRELKRIYARYAQKTQSRRGVPLYLTEYGYQTKPDPYAVSFSQQASFINQAEYIAYKNPNVRAMSQFLLVDDAPTAGVDPKKDPQLYWRTFQSGLKLQTGKRKPGYAAYATPIYLSTRSVRRGRTTGVFGLLRGAKPGAGTVAQIQFRGKGRKKWRTLRTVKSTGERNYLKAKVRPPGNGSLRLRWVNGTKALASRAAPVTIKR
;
A
#
# COMPACT_ATOMS: atom_id res chain seq x y z
N MET A 1 1.35 6.13 -7.59
CA MET A 1 0.37 6.27 -6.49
C MET A 1 1.06 6.87 -5.26
N PHE A 2 0.33 7.51 -4.37
CA PHE A 2 0.86 8.17 -3.17
C PHE A 2 -0.18 8.15 -2.04
N GLN A 3 0.24 8.18 -0.77
CA GLN A 3 -0.65 8.31 0.38
C GLN A 3 -0.08 9.32 1.37
N ASP A 4 -0.92 10.23 1.88
CA ASP A 4 -0.57 11.21 2.91
C ASP A 4 -1.86 11.73 3.57
N ASP A 5 -2.59 10.86 4.27
CA ASP A 5 -3.87 11.20 4.87
C ASP A 5 -3.81 12.43 5.81
N PRO A 6 -2.74 12.62 6.64
CA PRO A 6 -2.64 13.81 7.48
C PRO A 6 -2.72 15.13 6.72
N ASN A 7 -2.10 15.23 5.55
CA ASN A 7 -2.08 16.45 4.74
C ASN A 7 -3.17 16.50 3.66
N LEU A 8 -3.75 15.35 3.27
CA LEU A 8 -4.76 15.27 2.21
C LEU A 8 -6.19 15.22 2.75
N VAL A 9 -6.42 14.53 3.88
CA VAL A 9 -7.78 14.41 4.47
C VAL A 9 -7.95 15.36 5.64
N TYR A 10 -6.97 15.40 6.54
CA TYR A 10 -7.08 16.12 7.81
C TYR A 10 -6.39 17.48 7.81
N GLY A 11 -5.73 17.87 6.70
CA GLY A 11 -5.12 19.17 6.54
C GLY A 11 -6.16 20.29 6.31
N THR A 12 -5.72 21.56 6.39
CA THR A 12 -6.51 22.70 5.94
C THR A 12 -6.64 22.71 4.42
N ASP A 13 -7.54 23.51 3.86
CA ASP A 13 -7.72 23.64 2.40
C ASP A 13 -6.42 24.05 1.71
N GLU A 14 -5.65 24.95 2.31
CA GLU A 14 -4.33 25.36 1.80
C GLU A 14 -3.33 24.20 1.82
N GLN A 15 -3.29 23.40 2.90
CA GLN A 15 -2.42 22.22 2.99
C GLN A 15 -2.78 21.16 1.96
N VAL A 16 -4.08 20.90 1.77
CA VAL A 16 -4.57 19.96 0.75
C VAL A 16 -4.12 20.37 -0.63
N ASN A 17 -4.41 21.62 -1.04
CA ASN A 17 -4.03 22.12 -2.36
C ASN A 17 -2.52 22.14 -2.57
N THR A 18 -1.75 22.64 -1.60
CA THR A 18 -0.27 22.65 -1.66
C THR A 18 0.30 21.23 -1.77
N THR A 19 -0.32 20.27 -1.09
CA THR A 19 0.09 18.86 -1.16
C THR A 19 -0.22 18.26 -2.51
N LEU A 20 -1.42 18.50 -3.05
CA LEU A 20 -1.82 18.04 -4.39
C LEU A 20 -0.94 18.65 -5.50
N ASP A 21 -0.63 19.96 -5.42
CA ASP A 21 0.33 20.60 -6.33
C ASP A 21 1.71 19.94 -6.30
N ALA A 22 2.21 19.63 -5.10
CA ALA A 22 3.49 18.96 -4.95
C ALA A 22 3.47 17.53 -5.52
N LEU A 23 2.36 16.79 -5.35
CA LEU A 23 2.16 15.45 -5.89
C LEU A 23 2.02 15.46 -7.41
N ALA A 24 1.25 16.41 -7.97
CA ALA A 24 1.13 16.61 -9.41
C ALA A 24 2.50 16.93 -10.04
N ALA A 25 3.28 17.82 -9.41
CA ALA A 25 4.63 18.16 -9.86
C ALA A 25 5.61 16.96 -9.77
N LEU A 26 5.36 15.98 -8.89
CA LEU A 26 6.08 14.72 -8.80
C LEU A 26 5.59 13.68 -9.81
N GLY A 27 4.55 13.97 -10.59
CA GLY A 27 3.95 13.04 -11.55
C GLY A 27 3.15 11.92 -10.89
N VAL A 28 2.53 12.22 -9.75
CA VAL A 28 1.55 11.33 -9.11
C VAL A 28 0.23 11.42 -9.88
N ASP A 29 -0.28 10.29 -10.28
CA ASP A 29 -1.51 10.15 -11.04
C ASP A 29 -2.71 9.65 -10.19
N ARG A 30 -2.42 9.12 -9.00
CA ARG A 30 -3.43 8.61 -8.08
C ARG A 30 -2.95 8.72 -6.64
N ILE A 31 -3.85 9.08 -5.74
CA ILE A 31 -3.63 9.02 -4.29
C ILE A 31 -4.50 7.94 -3.67
N ARG A 32 -3.99 7.29 -2.62
CA ARG A 32 -4.74 6.41 -1.74
C ARG A 32 -5.17 7.19 -0.50
N VAL A 33 -6.41 7.06 -0.12
CA VAL A 33 -7.05 7.73 1.02
C VAL A 33 -7.74 6.69 1.87
N SER A 34 -7.44 6.67 3.18
CA SER A 34 -8.12 5.82 4.13
C SER A 34 -9.46 6.42 4.53
N VAL A 35 -10.55 5.69 4.27
CA VAL A 35 -11.87 6.05 4.75
C VAL A 35 -12.17 5.23 6.00
N PHE A 36 -11.97 5.87 7.16
CA PHE A 36 -12.15 5.25 8.45
C PHE A 36 -13.63 5.18 8.81
N TRP A 37 -14.19 3.96 8.88
CA TRP A 37 -15.60 3.75 9.13
C TRP A 37 -16.10 4.43 10.41
N LYS A 38 -15.37 4.26 11.52
CA LYS A 38 -15.72 4.91 12.80
C LYS A 38 -15.79 6.44 12.68
N ILE A 39 -14.92 7.05 11.87
CA ILE A 39 -14.83 8.51 11.76
C ILE A 39 -16.10 9.12 11.14
N VAL A 40 -16.70 8.45 10.17
CA VAL A 40 -17.90 8.95 9.49
C VAL A 40 -19.20 8.44 10.10
N ALA A 41 -19.16 7.42 10.95
CA ALA A 41 -20.35 6.80 11.54
C ALA A 41 -20.98 7.65 12.64
N PRO A 42 -22.33 7.76 12.70
CA PRO A 42 -23.02 8.42 13.82
C PRO A 42 -22.85 7.62 15.11
N ALA A 43 -22.87 8.32 16.26
CA ALA A 43 -22.79 7.74 17.60
C ALA A 43 -21.69 6.66 17.78
N ASN A 44 -20.54 6.87 17.14
CA ASN A 44 -19.49 5.88 16.86
C ASN A 44 -18.85 5.26 18.12
N ASP A 45 -18.93 5.91 19.29
CA ASP A 45 -18.42 5.41 20.58
C ASP A 45 -19.50 4.76 21.45
N GLN A 46 -20.77 4.74 21.00
CA GLN A 46 -21.86 4.10 21.72
C GLN A 46 -21.91 2.60 21.40
N LYS A 47 -22.30 1.78 22.42
CA LYS A 47 -22.51 0.34 22.22
C LYS A 47 -23.81 0.03 21.48
N ILE A 48 -24.82 0.88 21.69
CA ILE A 48 -26.14 0.72 21.08
C ILE A 48 -26.13 1.37 19.71
N ARG A 49 -26.50 0.61 18.69
CA ARG A 49 -26.64 1.11 17.33
C ARG A 49 -27.68 2.24 17.27
N PRO A 50 -27.34 3.41 16.73
CA PRO A 50 -28.34 4.46 16.51
C PRO A 50 -29.36 4.05 15.44
N VAL A 51 -30.52 4.65 15.49
CA VAL A 51 -31.57 4.45 14.48
C VAL A 51 -31.26 5.36 13.29
N PHE A 52 -30.78 4.78 12.20
CA PHE A 52 -30.53 5.48 10.93
C PHE A 52 -30.42 4.47 9.79
N ASP A 53 -30.66 4.92 8.55
CA ASP A 53 -30.42 4.11 7.36
C ASP A 53 -28.94 4.17 6.99
N ALA A 54 -28.20 3.12 7.35
CA ALA A 54 -26.76 3.04 7.08
C ALA A 54 -26.42 2.83 5.60
N THR A 55 -27.42 2.65 4.72
CA THR A 55 -27.22 2.59 3.26
C THR A 55 -27.35 3.94 2.57
N ASP A 56 -27.93 4.93 3.25
CA ASP A 56 -28.14 6.28 2.73
C ASP A 56 -27.03 7.23 3.20
N PRO A 57 -26.19 7.79 2.31
CA PRO A 57 -25.17 8.76 2.70
C PRO A 57 -25.75 10.03 3.35
N ALA A 58 -27.01 10.39 3.08
CA ALA A 58 -27.67 11.53 3.69
C ALA A 58 -27.98 11.29 5.19
N ALA A 59 -28.14 10.06 5.62
CA ALA A 59 -28.39 9.68 7.01
C ALA A 59 -27.16 9.75 7.94
N TYR A 60 -25.97 9.93 7.38
CA TYR A 60 -24.73 10.15 8.13
C TYR A 60 -24.57 11.65 8.46
N PRO A 61 -23.85 12.00 9.54
CA PRO A 61 -23.52 13.40 9.83
C PRO A 61 -22.69 14.02 8.70
N GLN A 62 -23.25 15.03 8.02
CA GLN A 62 -22.63 15.58 6.79
C GLN A 62 -21.27 16.25 7.04
N ASN A 63 -21.05 16.82 8.21
CA ASN A 63 -19.74 17.37 8.59
C ASN A 63 -18.63 16.31 8.69
N LEU A 64 -18.97 15.02 8.87
CA LEU A 64 -17.99 13.93 8.90
C LEU A 64 -17.61 13.45 7.50
N TRP A 65 -18.45 13.70 6.48
CA TRP A 65 -18.11 13.51 5.08
C TRP A 65 -17.22 14.64 4.52
N ALA A 66 -17.34 15.83 5.06
CA ALA A 66 -16.72 17.04 4.49
C ALA A 66 -15.21 16.91 4.18
N PRO A 67 -14.34 16.27 4.99
CA PRO A 67 -12.94 16.04 4.62
C PRO A 67 -12.77 15.15 3.39
N TYR A 68 -13.63 14.16 3.21
CA TYR A 68 -13.60 13.24 2.07
C TYR A 68 -14.16 13.89 0.80
N ASP A 69 -15.26 14.64 0.90
CA ASP A 69 -15.81 15.41 -0.23
C ASP A 69 -14.81 16.43 -0.75
N ARG A 70 -14.13 17.11 0.18
CA ARG A 70 -13.09 18.06 -0.13
C ARG A 70 -11.94 17.42 -0.90
N ILE A 71 -11.40 16.28 -0.44
CA ILE A 71 -10.29 15.65 -1.14
C ILE A 71 -10.71 15.06 -2.49
N VAL A 72 -11.92 14.55 -2.62
CA VAL A 72 -12.47 14.05 -3.89
C VAL A 72 -12.53 15.20 -4.91
N THR A 73 -13.09 16.35 -4.51
CA THR A 73 -13.22 17.53 -5.36
C THR A 73 -11.86 18.15 -5.71
N ALA A 74 -11.00 18.34 -4.71
CA ALA A 74 -9.67 18.94 -4.91
C ALA A 74 -8.77 18.06 -5.78
N ALA A 75 -8.75 16.73 -5.57
CA ALA A 75 -7.97 15.82 -6.38
C ALA A 75 -8.43 15.80 -7.84
N ALA A 76 -9.75 15.80 -8.08
CA ALA A 76 -10.32 15.90 -9.44
C ALA A 76 -9.88 17.19 -10.14
N ALA A 77 -9.90 18.34 -9.44
CA ALA A 77 -9.43 19.63 -9.97
C ALA A 77 -7.93 19.61 -10.33
N HIS A 78 -7.12 18.80 -9.64
CA HIS A 78 -5.69 18.61 -9.94
C HIS A 78 -5.42 17.48 -10.95
N GLY A 79 -6.45 16.82 -11.49
CA GLY A 79 -6.30 15.66 -12.39
C GLY A 79 -5.65 14.44 -11.72
N ILE A 80 -5.78 14.32 -10.41
CA ILE A 80 -5.29 13.18 -9.61
C ILE A 80 -6.49 12.31 -9.24
N ALA A 81 -6.45 11.04 -9.62
CA ALA A 81 -7.48 10.07 -9.27
C ALA A 81 -7.33 9.56 -7.83
N LEU A 82 -8.39 8.95 -7.30
CA LEU A 82 -8.43 8.44 -5.93
C LEU A 82 -8.50 6.91 -5.90
N ASN A 83 -7.92 6.33 -4.86
CA ASN A 83 -8.16 4.98 -4.39
C ASN A 83 -8.65 5.08 -2.94
N PHE A 84 -9.93 4.79 -2.68
CA PHE A 84 -10.46 4.73 -1.33
C PHE A 84 -10.18 3.38 -0.70
N ASN A 85 -9.53 3.39 0.45
CA ASN A 85 -9.35 2.23 1.31
C ASN A 85 -10.38 2.27 2.44
N LEU A 86 -11.35 1.36 2.40
CA LEU A 86 -12.46 1.26 3.35
C LEU A 86 -12.03 0.42 4.53
N THR A 87 -11.90 1.01 5.74
CA THR A 87 -11.21 0.31 6.83
C THR A 87 -11.68 0.69 8.24
N SER A 88 -11.18 -0.04 9.24
CA SER A 88 -11.24 0.31 10.67
C SER A 88 -10.53 1.65 10.95
N PRO A 89 -10.76 2.31 12.09
CA PRO A 89 -11.48 1.81 13.27
C PRO A 89 -12.96 1.52 12.99
N VAL A 90 -13.52 0.57 13.76
CA VAL A 90 -14.93 0.15 13.66
C VAL A 90 -15.78 0.95 14.65
N PRO A 91 -16.98 1.46 14.29
CA PRO A 91 -17.89 2.03 15.26
C PRO A 91 -18.20 1.01 16.35
N ARG A 92 -18.25 1.44 17.61
CA ARG A 92 -18.42 0.52 18.74
C ARG A 92 -19.70 -0.31 18.66
N TRP A 93 -20.79 0.27 18.16
CA TRP A 93 -22.05 -0.43 17.95
C TRP A 93 -22.02 -1.48 16.82
N ALA A 94 -21.02 -1.42 15.94
CA ALA A 94 -20.80 -2.36 14.84
C ALA A 94 -19.66 -3.35 15.11
N ALA A 95 -19.10 -3.35 16.31
CA ALA A 95 -18.03 -4.25 16.75
C ALA A 95 -18.57 -5.28 17.73
N THR A 96 -18.03 -6.49 17.72
CA THR A 96 -18.26 -7.49 18.77
C THR A 96 -17.64 -6.99 20.08
N GLU A 97 -18.23 -7.33 21.23
CA GLU A 97 -17.63 -7.03 22.53
C GLU A 97 -16.26 -7.72 22.68
N THR A 98 -15.28 -6.97 23.07
CA THR A 98 -13.95 -7.49 23.37
C THR A 98 -13.94 -8.26 24.69
N PRO A 99 -13.02 -9.20 24.90
CA PRO A 99 -12.75 -9.72 26.23
C PRO A 99 -12.45 -8.58 27.22
N ALA A 100 -12.88 -8.73 28.48
CA ALA A 100 -12.85 -7.67 29.47
C ALA A 100 -11.43 -7.10 29.72
N ASP A 101 -10.40 -7.94 29.58
CA ASP A 101 -8.99 -7.59 29.71
C ASP A 101 -8.36 -7.06 28.40
N ARG A 102 -9.14 -6.94 27.31
CA ARG A 102 -8.65 -6.55 25.98
C ARG A 102 -9.43 -5.39 25.38
N SER A 103 -9.77 -4.42 26.19
CA SER A 103 -10.40 -3.16 25.71
C SER A 103 -9.55 -2.39 24.70
N ASP A 104 -8.24 -2.65 24.65
CA ASP A 104 -7.30 -2.12 23.66
C ASP A 104 -7.63 -2.54 22.21
N LEU A 105 -8.42 -3.59 22.02
CA LEU A 105 -8.82 -4.10 20.70
C LEU A 105 -10.19 -3.60 20.23
N GLN A 106 -10.88 -2.78 21.01
CA GLN A 106 -12.28 -2.37 20.79
C GLN A 106 -12.52 -1.85 19.36
N ASP A 107 -11.62 -1.09 18.83
CA ASP A 107 -11.77 -0.42 17.53
C ASP A 107 -11.51 -1.33 16.31
N THR A 108 -11.13 -2.59 16.55
CA THR A 108 -10.77 -3.55 15.49
C THR A 108 -11.43 -4.92 15.67
N PHE A 109 -12.16 -5.15 16.79
CA PHE A 109 -12.59 -6.48 17.20
C PHE A 109 -13.93 -6.89 16.59
N GLY A 110 -13.92 -7.95 15.78
CA GLY A 110 -15.11 -8.59 15.26
C GLY A 110 -16.07 -7.63 14.54
N PRO A 111 -15.65 -6.92 13.48
CA PRO A 111 -16.52 -6.01 12.75
C PRO A 111 -17.76 -6.74 12.21
N ASN A 112 -18.93 -6.13 12.39
CA ASN A 112 -20.18 -6.64 11.85
C ASN A 112 -20.19 -6.49 10.33
N THR A 113 -20.30 -7.60 9.63
CA THR A 113 -20.20 -7.68 8.16
C THR A 113 -21.34 -6.96 7.46
N ASP A 114 -22.57 -7.07 7.96
CA ASP A 114 -23.75 -6.47 7.34
C ASP A 114 -23.72 -4.95 7.48
N GLU A 115 -23.37 -4.45 8.66
CA GLU A 115 -23.20 -3.02 8.89
C GLU A 115 -22.05 -2.42 8.05
N PHE A 116 -20.96 -3.16 7.89
CA PHE A 116 -19.90 -2.77 6.99
C PHE A 116 -20.37 -2.72 5.54
N GLY A 117 -21.15 -3.70 5.10
CA GLY A 117 -21.77 -3.71 3.78
C GLY A 117 -22.68 -2.50 3.53
N GLN A 118 -23.51 -2.12 4.51
CA GLN A 118 -24.36 -0.93 4.44
C GLN A 118 -23.52 0.36 4.35
N PHE A 119 -22.48 0.50 5.14
CA PHE A 119 -21.52 1.59 5.05
C PHE A 119 -20.87 1.69 3.65
N VAL A 120 -20.43 0.56 3.09
CA VAL A 120 -19.87 0.52 1.73
C VAL A 120 -20.90 0.95 0.68
N LYS A 121 -22.17 0.57 0.85
CA LYS A 121 -23.26 1.02 -0.03
C LYS A 121 -23.45 2.53 0.04
N ALA A 122 -23.45 3.13 1.23
CA ALA A 122 -23.52 4.58 1.39
C ALA A 122 -22.35 5.28 0.70
N LEU A 123 -21.12 4.78 0.87
CA LEU A 123 -19.93 5.31 0.18
C LEU A 123 -20.01 5.20 -1.33
N GLY A 124 -20.40 4.03 -1.85
CA GLY A 124 -20.57 3.82 -3.27
C GLY A 124 -21.62 4.74 -3.87
N THR A 125 -22.74 4.96 -3.19
CA THR A 125 -23.77 5.92 -3.60
C THR A 125 -23.20 7.34 -3.62
N ARG A 126 -22.54 7.78 -2.54
CA ARG A 126 -22.02 9.16 -2.41
C ARG A 126 -21.00 9.49 -3.49
N TYR A 127 -20.08 8.58 -3.77
CA TYR A 127 -18.99 8.80 -4.73
C TYR A 127 -19.20 8.10 -6.08
N SER A 128 -20.47 7.90 -6.46
CA SER A 128 -20.87 7.34 -7.75
C SER A 128 -20.60 8.28 -8.94
N GLY A 129 -20.41 9.58 -8.67
CA GLY A 129 -20.35 10.65 -9.69
C GLY A 129 -21.71 11.24 -10.05
N SER A 130 -22.80 10.76 -9.44
CA SER A 130 -24.16 11.27 -9.64
C SER A 130 -24.82 11.82 -8.36
N TYR A 131 -24.14 11.73 -7.22
CA TYR A 131 -24.63 12.21 -5.93
C TYR A 131 -24.14 13.64 -5.67
N GLU A 132 -25.05 14.61 -5.53
CA GLU A 132 -24.80 16.02 -5.17
C GLU A 132 -23.64 16.69 -5.94
N GLY A 133 -23.38 16.26 -7.18
CA GLY A 133 -22.30 16.81 -8.01
C GLY A 133 -20.89 16.40 -7.59
N LEU A 134 -20.74 15.48 -6.64
CA LEU A 134 -19.43 14.98 -6.23
C LEU A 134 -18.77 14.15 -7.34
N PRO A 135 -17.46 14.31 -7.57
CA PRO A 135 -16.72 13.49 -8.53
C PRO A 135 -16.77 12.00 -8.17
N ARG A 136 -16.73 11.17 -9.22
CA ARG A 136 -16.68 9.72 -9.07
C ARG A 136 -15.33 9.24 -8.51
N VAL A 137 -15.37 8.27 -7.60
CA VAL A 137 -14.23 7.43 -7.22
C VAL A 137 -14.34 6.09 -7.95
N ASP A 138 -13.26 5.65 -8.59
CA ASP A 138 -13.23 4.47 -9.47
C ASP A 138 -12.23 3.39 -9.04
N TYR A 139 -11.57 3.56 -7.87
CA TYR A 139 -10.69 2.58 -7.23
C TYR A 139 -11.04 2.41 -5.77
N TRP A 140 -11.18 1.17 -5.35
CA TRP A 140 -11.64 0.74 -4.04
C TRP A 140 -10.70 -0.32 -3.49
N SER A 141 -10.19 -0.15 -2.30
CA SER A 141 -9.45 -1.15 -1.54
C SER A 141 -10.27 -1.57 -0.33
N ILE A 142 -10.45 -2.88 -0.17
CA ILE A 142 -11.28 -3.42 0.92
C ILE A 142 -10.38 -3.74 2.11
N TRP A 143 -10.58 -2.99 3.19
CA TRP A 143 -9.86 -3.04 4.47
C TRP A 143 -8.39 -2.62 4.35
N ASN A 144 -7.73 -2.41 5.51
CA ASN A 144 -6.29 -2.18 5.61
C ASN A 144 -5.68 -3.27 6.48
N GLU A 145 -4.58 -3.86 6.05
CA GLU A 145 -3.75 -4.84 6.76
C GLU A 145 -4.55 -5.86 7.62
N PRO A 146 -5.48 -6.61 7.03
CA PRO A 146 -6.36 -7.51 7.79
C PRO A 146 -5.61 -8.62 8.52
N ASN A 147 -4.33 -8.83 8.22
CA ASN A 147 -3.44 -9.75 8.92
C ASN A 147 -2.69 -9.10 10.11
N GLN A 148 -3.09 -7.87 10.52
CA GLN A 148 -2.50 -7.11 11.62
C GLN A 148 -3.56 -6.70 12.64
N ALA A 149 -3.24 -6.81 13.94
CA ALA A 149 -4.17 -6.49 15.02
C ALA A 149 -4.53 -5.01 15.13
N GLY A 150 -3.67 -4.13 14.62
CA GLY A 150 -3.98 -2.69 14.55
C GLY A 150 -5.16 -2.35 13.64
N TRP A 151 -5.62 -3.32 12.81
CA TRP A 151 -6.66 -3.10 11.82
C TRP A 151 -7.81 -4.11 11.89
N LEU A 152 -7.53 -5.37 12.26
CA LEU A 152 -8.54 -6.42 12.36
C LEU A 152 -8.20 -7.37 13.50
N THR A 153 -9.15 -7.63 14.38
CA THR A 153 -9.06 -8.64 15.44
C THR A 153 -10.40 -9.39 15.59
N PRO A 154 -10.39 -10.62 16.12
CA PRO A 154 -9.22 -11.40 16.52
C PRO A 154 -8.41 -11.89 15.32
N GLN A 155 -7.09 -11.90 15.45
CA GLN A 155 -6.22 -12.55 14.47
C GLN A 155 -6.30 -14.07 14.58
N TRP A 156 -6.32 -14.56 15.83
CA TRP A 156 -6.49 -15.97 16.20
C TRP A 156 -7.56 -16.06 17.28
N SER A 157 -8.35 -17.11 17.26
CA SER A 157 -9.29 -17.45 18.31
C SER A 157 -8.98 -18.81 18.90
N PRO A 158 -9.34 -19.09 20.16
CA PRO A 158 -9.30 -20.45 20.68
C PRO A 158 -10.07 -21.41 19.77
N ASP A 159 -9.51 -22.60 19.55
CA ASP A 159 -10.20 -23.65 18.80
C ASP A 159 -11.40 -24.16 19.64
N PRO A 160 -12.63 -24.12 19.14
CA PRO A 160 -13.81 -24.56 19.90
C PRO A 160 -13.76 -26.06 20.29
N ARG A 161 -12.94 -26.85 19.58
CA ARG A 161 -12.74 -28.29 19.88
C ARG A 161 -11.73 -28.51 21.01
N ASN A 162 -10.78 -27.59 21.16
CA ASN A 162 -9.78 -27.62 22.21
C ASN A 162 -9.26 -26.21 22.47
N THR A 163 -9.78 -25.53 23.47
CA THR A 163 -9.47 -24.13 23.78
C THR A 163 -8.02 -23.83 24.14
N LYS A 164 -7.17 -24.86 24.31
CA LYS A 164 -5.72 -24.70 24.44
C LYS A 164 -5.02 -24.45 23.10
N LEU A 165 -5.69 -24.72 22.00
CA LEU A 165 -5.22 -24.49 20.64
C LEU A 165 -5.84 -23.21 20.07
N PHE A 166 -5.23 -22.68 19.02
CA PHE A 166 -5.68 -21.50 18.31
C PHE A 166 -5.89 -21.79 16.83
N VAL A 167 -6.92 -21.18 16.25
CA VAL A 167 -7.20 -21.18 14.82
C VAL A 167 -7.15 -19.75 14.26
N GLU A 168 -6.78 -19.61 12.99
CA GLU A 168 -6.75 -18.34 12.31
C GLU A 168 -8.18 -17.83 12.10
N SER A 169 -8.50 -16.66 12.63
CA SER A 169 -9.85 -16.05 12.58
C SER A 169 -9.93 -14.86 11.62
N SER A 170 -8.90 -14.00 11.59
CA SER A 170 -8.93 -12.82 10.72
C SER A 170 -9.15 -13.13 9.23
N PRO A 171 -8.68 -14.28 8.65
CA PRO A 171 -8.96 -14.59 7.25
C PRO A 171 -10.45 -14.81 6.96
N SER A 172 -11.20 -15.48 7.85
CA SER A 172 -12.64 -15.68 7.66
C SER A 172 -13.43 -14.40 7.87
N ILE A 173 -13.08 -13.58 8.87
CA ILE A 173 -13.70 -12.26 9.10
C ILE A 173 -13.49 -11.39 7.85
N TYR A 174 -12.25 -11.29 7.37
CA TYR A 174 -11.93 -10.48 6.19
C TYR A 174 -12.63 -10.99 4.93
N ARG A 175 -12.76 -12.30 4.73
CA ARG A 175 -13.51 -12.90 3.62
C ARG A 175 -14.95 -12.41 3.57
N ASN A 176 -15.62 -12.38 4.72
CA ASN A 176 -16.99 -11.88 4.83
C ASN A 176 -17.07 -10.37 4.53
N LEU A 177 -16.14 -9.58 5.04
CA LEU A 177 -16.06 -8.14 4.71
C LEU A 177 -15.85 -7.92 3.21
N VAL A 178 -15.01 -8.73 2.54
CA VAL A 178 -14.81 -8.67 1.09
C VAL A 178 -16.10 -8.98 0.35
N ALA A 179 -16.83 -10.03 0.75
CA ALA A 179 -18.10 -10.41 0.10
C ALA A 179 -19.14 -9.30 0.22
N ALA A 180 -19.30 -8.71 1.42
CA ALA A 180 -20.23 -7.61 1.67
C ALA A 180 -19.85 -6.36 0.86
N ALA A 181 -18.57 -5.97 0.86
CA ALA A 181 -18.11 -4.80 0.11
C ALA A 181 -18.26 -4.99 -1.39
N TRP A 182 -17.89 -6.16 -1.92
CA TRP A 182 -18.02 -6.49 -3.34
C TRP A 182 -19.45 -6.35 -3.84
N SER A 183 -20.41 -6.94 -3.11
CA SER A 183 -21.83 -6.90 -3.45
C SER A 183 -22.38 -5.47 -3.45
N ASN A 184 -22.04 -4.69 -2.42
CA ASN A 184 -22.56 -3.33 -2.26
C ASN A 184 -21.91 -2.31 -3.22
N LEU A 185 -20.63 -2.47 -3.54
CA LEU A 185 -19.99 -1.69 -4.61
C LEU A 185 -20.63 -2.00 -5.97
N ALA A 186 -20.89 -3.26 -6.28
CA ALA A 186 -21.59 -3.64 -7.51
C ALA A 186 -23.01 -3.04 -7.59
N ALA A 187 -23.75 -3.09 -6.47
CA ALA A 187 -25.11 -2.55 -6.39
C ALA A 187 -25.19 -1.02 -6.54
N THR A 188 -24.08 -0.30 -6.31
CA THR A 188 -23.99 1.17 -6.45
C THR A 188 -23.25 1.62 -7.72
N GLY A 189 -23.13 0.71 -8.72
CA GLY A 189 -22.58 1.03 -10.04
C GLY A 189 -21.04 0.95 -10.13
N HIS A 190 -20.37 0.35 -9.14
CA HIS A 190 -18.91 0.19 -9.09
C HIS A 190 -18.41 -1.20 -9.51
N GLY A 191 -19.29 -2.04 -10.08
CA GLY A 191 -18.94 -3.41 -10.48
C GLY A 191 -17.87 -3.52 -11.58
N ALA A 192 -17.69 -2.47 -12.40
CA ALA A 192 -16.64 -2.39 -13.42
C ALA A 192 -15.39 -1.60 -12.96
N ASP A 193 -15.39 -1.09 -11.76
CA ASP A 193 -14.28 -0.30 -11.21
C ASP A 193 -13.10 -1.20 -10.79
N THR A 194 -12.00 -0.58 -10.46
CA THR A 194 -10.88 -1.29 -9.85
C THR A 194 -11.19 -1.56 -8.37
N VAL A 195 -11.45 -2.83 -8.05
CA VAL A 195 -11.63 -3.29 -6.68
C VAL A 195 -10.42 -4.14 -6.29
N LEU A 196 -9.75 -3.77 -5.21
CA LEU A 196 -8.57 -4.43 -4.69
C LEU A 196 -8.90 -5.18 -3.39
N VAL A 197 -8.41 -6.41 -3.29
CA VAL A 197 -8.49 -7.24 -2.08
C VAL A 197 -7.08 -7.52 -1.56
N GLY A 198 -6.96 -7.84 -0.28
CA GLY A 198 -5.68 -8.16 0.35
C GLY A 198 -5.20 -7.07 1.30
N GLU A 199 -4.59 -6.01 0.77
CA GLU A 199 -3.97 -4.92 1.55
C GLU A 199 -3.08 -5.45 2.70
N THR A 200 -2.43 -6.61 2.50
CA THR A 200 -1.75 -7.33 3.58
C THR A 200 -0.43 -6.68 3.97
N ALA A 201 -0.17 -6.61 5.29
CA ALA A 201 1.12 -6.26 5.86
C ALA A 201 2.20 -7.32 5.53
N PRO A 202 3.49 -6.95 5.53
CA PRO A 202 4.55 -7.82 5.02
C PRO A 202 4.94 -8.98 5.93
N GLN A 203 4.60 -8.93 7.22
CA GLN A 203 5.15 -9.83 8.23
C GLN A 203 4.10 -10.27 9.25
N GLY A 204 4.30 -11.47 9.78
CA GLY A 204 3.62 -11.98 10.96
C GLY A 204 4.59 -12.30 12.09
N VAL A 205 4.05 -12.89 13.14
CA VAL A 205 4.84 -13.41 14.27
C VAL A 205 4.57 -14.90 14.48
N LYS A 206 5.42 -15.58 15.26
CA LYS A 206 5.24 -17.00 15.55
C LYS A 206 4.23 -17.24 16.67
N ASP A 207 4.11 -16.28 17.58
CA ASP A 207 3.21 -16.39 18.73
C ASP A 207 1.77 -16.32 18.28
N LEU A 208 0.89 -17.04 18.98
CA LEU A 208 -0.54 -17.09 18.69
C LEU A 208 -1.33 -16.27 19.72
N GLY A 209 -2.47 -15.78 19.34
CA GLY A 209 -3.37 -15.01 20.22
C GLY A 209 -4.15 -13.93 19.48
N LEU A 210 -5.14 -13.34 20.15
CA LEU A 210 -6.10 -12.39 19.58
C LEU A 210 -5.46 -11.26 18.76
N SER A 211 -4.31 -10.76 19.20
CA SER A 211 -3.60 -9.64 18.58
C SER A 211 -2.26 -10.02 17.94
N ARG A 212 -2.02 -11.30 17.68
CA ARG A 212 -0.75 -11.76 17.09
C ARG A 212 -0.86 -11.83 15.56
N PRO A 213 -0.11 -10.98 14.82
CA PRO A 213 -0.23 -10.89 13.37
C PRO A 213 0.05 -12.19 12.65
N LEU A 214 -0.73 -12.47 11.59
CA LEU A 214 -0.45 -13.57 10.67
C LEU A 214 0.54 -13.13 9.58
N SER A 215 1.47 -14.02 9.21
CA SER A 215 2.27 -13.82 8.01
C SER A 215 1.39 -13.81 6.77
N PRO A 216 1.66 -12.93 5.78
CA PRO A 216 0.75 -12.70 4.65
C PRO A 216 0.46 -13.93 3.80
N LEU A 217 1.40 -14.86 3.56
CA LEU A 217 1.10 -16.06 2.79
C LEU A 217 0.25 -17.06 3.59
N ARG A 218 0.44 -17.16 4.91
CA ARG A 218 -0.44 -17.96 5.77
C ARG A 218 -1.84 -17.38 5.78
N PHE A 219 -1.97 -16.05 5.98
CA PHE A 219 -3.25 -15.35 5.88
C PHE A 219 -3.93 -15.63 4.54
N LEU A 220 -3.18 -15.48 3.43
CA LEU A 220 -3.69 -15.69 2.08
C LEU A 220 -4.22 -17.12 1.89
N ARG A 221 -3.49 -18.15 2.32
CA ARG A 221 -3.95 -19.55 2.23
C ARG A 221 -5.27 -19.75 3.00
N ARG A 222 -5.36 -19.26 4.23
CA ARG A 222 -6.58 -19.38 5.05
C ARG A 222 -7.74 -18.56 4.51
N LEU A 223 -7.46 -17.41 3.90
CA LEU A 223 -8.47 -16.60 3.19
C LEU A 223 -9.16 -17.41 2.10
N TYR A 224 -8.39 -18.24 1.39
CA TYR A 224 -8.88 -19.13 0.33
C TYR A 224 -9.15 -20.56 0.83
N CYS A 225 -9.36 -20.79 2.11
CA CYS A 225 -9.69 -22.11 2.66
C CYS A 225 -8.71 -23.23 2.31
N LEU A 226 -7.42 -22.93 2.29
CA LEU A 226 -6.35 -23.86 1.95
C LEU A 226 -5.42 -24.11 3.14
N ASP A 227 -4.86 -25.33 3.20
CA ASP A 227 -3.76 -25.68 4.12
C ASP A 227 -2.41 -25.09 3.64
N ASP A 228 -1.33 -25.38 4.37
CA ASP A 228 0.01 -24.87 4.04
C ASP A 228 0.60 -25.49 2.75
N ASN A 229 0.04 -26.60 2.27
CA ASN A 229 0.39 -27.27 1.02
C ASN A 229 -0.54 -26.90 -0.15
N LEU A 230 -1.45 -25.94 0.07
CA LEU A 230 -2.49 -25.53 -0.88
C LEU A 230 -3.53 -26.63 -1.18
N ASN A 231 -3.76 -27.56 -0.26
CA ASN A 231 -4.91 -28.44 -0.31
C ASN A 231 -6.13 -27.77 0.30
N LEU A 232 -7.32 -28.11 -0.19
CA LEU A 232 -8.59 -27.66 0.38
C LEU A 232 -8.69 -28.15 1.82
N LEU A 233 -9.02 -27.25 2.74
CA LEU A 233 -9.38 -27.61 4.11
C LEU A 233 -10.64 -28.49 4.08
N LYS A 234 -10.69 -29.49 4.96
CA LYS A 234 -11.80 -30.47 5.04
C LYS A 234 -12.20 -30.73 6.47
N GLY A 235 -13.38 -31.30 6.66
CA GLY A 235 -13.90 -31.69 7.98
C GLY A 235 -13.84 -30.53 8.97
N ASP A 236 -13.48 -30.80 10.20
CA ASP A 236 -13.45 -29.83 11.28
C ASP A 236 -12.52 -28.66 11.03
N GLU A 237 -11.39 -28.88 10.32
CA GLU A 237 -10.47 -27.80 9.97
C GLU A 237 -11.11 -26.77 9.01
N ALA A 238 -11.98 -27.22 8.12
CA ALA A 238 -12.76 -26.33 7.28
C ALA A 238 -13.87 -25.64 8.09
N THR A 239 -14.59 -26.38 8.90
CA THR A 239 -15.74 -25.89 9.66
C THR A 239 -15.36 -24.74 10.60
N VAL A 240 -14.30 -24.90 11.39
CA VAL A 240 -13.86 -23.88 12.36
C VAL A 240 -13.35 -22.59 11.70
N ARG A 241 -13.05 -22.61 10.39
CA ARG A 241 -12.64 -21.44 9.60
C ARG A 241 -13.72 -20.93 8.66
N GLY A 242 -14.96 -21.42 8.82
CA GLY A 242 -16.09 -21.03 7.97
C GLY A 242 -15.87 -21.36 6.50
N CYS A 243 -15.23 -22.49 6.22
CA CYS A 243 -14.94 -22.96 4.86
C CYS A 243 -16.00 -23.96 4.41
N PRO A 244 -16.67 -23.78 3.25
CA PRO A 244 -17.59 -24.77 2.72
C PRO A 244 -16.84 -26.04 2.29
N ALA A 245 -17.51 -27.17 2.35
CA ALA A 245 -16.96 -28.46 1.95
C ALA A 245 -16.68 -28.55 0.44
N ASP A 246 -17.49 -27.85 -0.36
CA ASP A 246 -17.41 -27.86 -1.82
C ASP A 246 -16.71 -26.60 -2.38
N PRO A 247 -15.68 -26.79 -3.24
CA PRO A 247 -14.96 -25.68 -3.86
C PRO A 247 -15.83 -24.77 -4.75
N ALA A 248 -16.83 -25.31 -5.45
CA ALA A 248 -17.71 -24.51 -6.30
C ALA A 248 -18.58 -23.58 -5.46
N THR A 249 -19.11 -24.08 -4.35
CA THR A 249 -19.85 -23.28 -3.35
C THR A 249 -18.95 -22.15 -2.79
N PHE A 250 -17.67 -22.43 -2.53
CA PHE A 250 -16.73 -21.41 -2.06
C PHE A 250 -16.55 -20.28 -3.09
N VAL A 251 -16.35 -20.63 -4.36
CA VAL A 251 -16.18 -19.65 -5.45
C VAL A 251 -17.43 -18.81 -5.62
N ALA A 252 -18.62 -19.46 -5.64
CA ALA A 252 -19.91 -18.77 -5.80
C ALA A 252 -20.21 -17.79 -4.64
N ALA A 253 -19.87 -18.16 -3.41
CA ALA A 253 -20.06 -17.32 -2.24
C ALA A 253 -19.04 -16.17 -2.11
N ASN A 254 -17.90 -16.27 -2.80
CA ASN A 254 -16.79 -15.32 -2.67
C ASN A 254 -16.33 -14.74 -4.02
N PRO A 255 -17.22 -14.18 -4.86
CA PRO A 255 -16.85 -13.65 -6.17
C PRO A 255 -15.78 -12.56 -6.08
N GLY A 256 -15.79 -11.73 -5.04
CA GLY A 256 -14.81 -10.69 -4.82
C GLY A 256 -13.37 -11.19 -4.71
N LEU A 257 -13.14 -12.40 -4.21
CA LEU A 257 -11.81 -13.01 -4.12
C LEU A 257 -11.24 -13.42 -5.50
N PHE A 258 -12.09 -13.75 -6.46
CA PHE A 258 -11.68 -14.28 -7.77
C PHE A 258 -11.85 -13.27 -8.92
N HIS A 259 -12.78 -12.32 -8.79
CA HIS A 259 -13.10 -11.34 -9.82
C HIS A 259 -12.64 -9.93 -9.50
N SER A 260 -12.06 -9.67 -8.30
CA SER A 260 -11.39 -8.41 -8.00
C SER A 260 -10.31 -8.09 -9.05
N THR A 261 -10.03 -6.81 -9.26
CA THR A 261 -9.06 -6.35 -10.28
C THR A 261 -7.64 -6.78 -9.96
N GLY A 262 -7.31 -6.95 -8.67
CA GLY A 262 -6.00 -7.41 -8.24
C GLY A 262 -5.86 -7.53 -6.72
N TYR A 263 -4.67 -7.94 -6.33
CA TYR A 263 -4.29 -8.12 -4.93
C TYR A 263 -3.42 -6.96 -4.47
N ALA A 264 -3.82 -6.30 -3.40
CA ALA A 264 -3.08 -5.23 -2.76
C ALA A 264 -2.17 -5.78 -1.65
N HIS A 265 -1.00 -5.18 -1.50
CA HIS A 265 -0.01 -5.61 -0.53
C HIS A 265 0.94 -4.47 -0.14
N HIS A 266 1.41 -4.45 1.11
CA HIS A 266 2.34 -3.48 1.68
C HIS A 266 3.72 -4.12 1.88
N PRO A 267 4.62 -4.11 0.88
CA PRO A 267 5.87 -4.88 0.94
C PRO A 267 6.99 -4.14 1.69
N TYR A 268 6.71 -3.57 2.86
CA TYR A 268 7.71 -2.88 3.67
C TYR A 268 8.89 -3.82 4.00
N ALA A 269 10.10 -3.32 3.80
CA ALA A 269 11.34 -4.03 4.14
C ALA A 269 11.97 -3.49 5.45
N LEU A 270 11.27 -2.60 6.14
CA LEU A 270 11.65 -1.95 7.40
C LEU A 270 13.06 -1.33 7.31
N LEU A 271 14.04 -1.88 8.03
CA LEU A 271 15.41 -1.39 8.07
C LEU A 271 16.34 -2.04 7.03
N THR A 272 15.86 -3.04 6.29
CA THR A 272 16.71 -3.81 5.37
C THR A 272 16.60 -3.28 3.93
N PRO A 273 17.64 -3.46 3.10
CA PRO A 273 17.54 -3.13 1.68
C PRO A 273 16.40 -3.90 1.01
N PRO A 274 15.64 -3.29 0.06
CA PRO A 274 14.48 -3.94 -0.55
C PRO A 274 14.80 -5.20 -1.37
N GLY A 275 16.06 -5.45 -1.69
CA GLY A 275 16.52 -6.69 -2.33
C GLY A 275 16.82 -7.84 -1.36
N ARG A 276 16.70 -7.61 -0.05
CA ARG A 276 16.92 -8.67 0.95
C ARG A 276 15.66 -9.50 1.11
N LYS A 277 15.82 -10.82 1.08
CA LYS A 277 14.75 -11.79 1.35
C LYS A 277 14.29 -11.73 2.80
N SER A 278 13.01 -11.95 3.02
CA SER A 278 12.44 -12.17 4.34
C SER A 278 13.04 -13.41 5.00
N LYS A 279 13.07 -13.44 6.34
CA LYS A 279 13.56 -14.58 7.11
C LYS A 279 12.55 -15.72 7.16
N SER A 280 11.27 -15.37 7.35
CA SER A 280 10.17 -16.34 7.30
C SER A 280 9.75 -16.58 5.84
N PRO A 281 9.49 -17.82 5.43
CA PRO A 281 9.04 -18.15 4.08
C PRO A 281 7.62 -17.60 3.78
N ASP A 282 6.82 -17.32 4.81
CA ASP A 282 5.46 -16.81 4.71
C ASP A 282 5.37 -15.28 4.77
N ASP A 283 6.48 -14.60 5.06
CA ASP A 283 6.57 -13.15 5.00
C ASP A 283 6.84 -12.68 3.55
N VAL A 284 6.32 -11.50 3.22
CA VAL A 284 6.46 -10.93 1.87
C VAL A 284 6.92 -9.49 1.96
N ALA A 285 8.23 -9.26 1.90
CA ALA A 285 8.79 -7.94 1.64
C ALA A 285 8.96 -7.70 0.13
N MET A 286 9.53 -6.57 -0.27
CA MET A 286 9.70 -6.18 -1.67
C MET A 286 10.40 -7.24 -2.53
N SER A 287 11.39 -7.95 -1.98
CA SER A 287 12.12 -9.01 -2.71
C SER A 287 11.34 -10.32 -2.85
N ASP A 288 10.26 -10.47 -2.09
CA ASP A 288 9.47 -11.71 -2.01
C ASP A 288 8.19 -11.65 -2.87
N LEU A 289 7.90 -10.52 -3.54
CA LEU A 289 6.78 -10.36 -4.46
C LEU A 289 6.65 -11.49 -5.51
N PRO A 290 7.75 -12.08 -6.04
CA PRO A 290 7.62 -13.26 -6.90
C PRO A 290 7.03 -14.49 -6.20
N ALA A 291 7.24 -14.64 -4.88
CA ALA A 291 6.61 -15.71 -4.10
C ALA A 291 5.11 -15.48 -3.98
N LEU A 292 4.68 -14.27 -3.61
CA LEU A 292 3.27 -13.88 -3.58
C LEU A 292 2.58 -14.11 -4.95
N SER A 293 3.22 -13.68 -6.05
CA SER A 293 2.68 -13.88 -7.39
C SER A 293 2.47 -15.37 -7.73
N ARG A 294 3.41 -16.23 -7.34
CA ARG A 294 3.30 -17.68 -7.55
C ARG A 294 2.21 -18.30 -6.68
N GLU A 295 2.13 -17.90 -5.41
CA GLU A 295 1.11 -18.39 -4.48
C GLU A 295 -0.29 -18.08 -4.98
N LEU A 296 -0.57 -16.83 -5.31
CA LEU A 296 -1.85 -16.40 -5.89
C LEU A 296 -2.20 -17.21 -7.15
N LYS A 297 -1.25 -17.40 -8.07
CA LYS A 297 -1.48 -18.19 -9.29
C LYS A 297 -1.85 -19.64 -8.97
N ARG A 298 -1.18 -20.28 -7.98
CA ARG A 298 -1.48 -21.65 -7.55
C ARG A 298 -2.84 -21.76 -6.87
N ILE A 299 -3.21 -20.77 -6.07
CA ILE A 299 -4.53 -20.68 -5.42
C ILE A 299 -5.63 -20.63 -6.47
N TYR A 300 -5.54 -19.74 -7.46
CA TYR A 300 -6.52 -19.65 -8.53
C TYR A 300 -6.64 -20.98 -9.32
N ALA A 301 -5.50 -21.60 -9.63
CA ALA A 301 -5.49 -22.91 -10.30
C ALA A 301 -6.15 -24.01 -9.45
N ARG A 302 -6.03 -23.95 -8.10
CA ARG A 302 -6.64 -24.92 -7.18
C ARG A 302 -8.18 -24.89 -7.26
N TYR A 303 -8.75 -23.71 -7.55
CA TYR A 303 -10.18 -23.49 -7.73
C TYR A 303 -10.62 -23.53 -9.21
N ALA A 304 -9.77 -23.95 -10.12
CA ALA A 304 -10.01 -23.92 -11.57
C ALA A 304 -10.39 -22.52 -12.09
N GLN A 305 -9.95 -21.46 -11.39
CA GLN A 305 -10.22 -20.07 -11.76
C GLN A 305 -9.11 -19.48 -12.61
N LYS A 306 -9.48 -18.62 -13.56
CA LYS A 306 -8.53 -17.85 -14.38
C LYS A 306 -8.09 -16.60 -13.62
N THR A 307 -6.80 -16.33 -13.65
CA THR A 307 -6.27 -15.05 -13.17
C THR A 307 -6.59 -13.92 -14.17
N GLN A 308 -6.67 -12.68 -13.70
CA GLN A 308 -7.02 -11.48 -14.48
C GLN A 308 -6.04 -11.20 -15.64
N SER A 309 -4.88 -11.84 -15.65
CA SER A 309 -3.94 -11.76 -16.76
C SER A 309 -3.22 -13.10 -16.98
N ARG A 310 -2.68 -13.33 -18.19
CA ARG A 310 -1.84 -14.50 -18.49
C ARG A 310 -0.61 -14.63 -17.59
N ARG A 311 -0.16 -13.52 -16.97
CA ARG A 311 1.00 -13.48 -16.08
C ARG A 311 0.66 -13.86 -14.64
N GLY A 312 -0.62 -13.77 -14.26
CA GLY A 312 -1.14 -14.07 -12.92
C GLY A 312 -2.05 -12.94 -12.41
N VAL A 313 -2.29 -12.92 -11.11
CA VAL A 313 -3.06 -11.86 -10.44
C VAL A 313 -2.25 -10.56 -10.44
N PRO A 314 -2.84 -9.43 -10.88
CA PRO A 314 -2.21 -8.12 -10.78
C PRO A 314 -1.91 -7.75 -9.32
N LEU A 315 -0.73 -7.20 -9.06
CA LEU A 315 -0.33 -6.74 -7.74
C LEU A 315 -0.34 -5.21 -7.67
N TYR A 316 -0.94 -4.68 -6.62
CA TYR A 316 -0.94 -3.26 -6.29
C TYR A 316 -0.20 -3.08 -4.96
N LEU A 317 0.92 -2.37 -5.00
CA LEU A 317 1.71 -2.08 -3.81
C LEU A 317 1.20 -0.75 -3.25
N THR A 318 0.18 -0.86 -2.42
CA THR A 318 -0.67 0.27 -2.00
C THR A 318 -0.05 1.10 -0.88
N GLU A 319 0.95 0.56 -0.19
CA GLU A 319 1.83 1.31 0.71
C GLU A 319 3.27 0.84 0.60
N TYR A 320 4.22 1.79 0.64
CA TYR A 320 5.64 1.52 0.74
C TYR A 320 6.43 2.75 1.17
N GLY A 321 7.40 2.58 2.03
CA GLY A 321 8.28 3.64 2.49
C GLY A 321 9.39 3.13 3.40
N TYR A 322 10.23 4.05 3.83
CA TYR A 322 11.28 3.81 4.83
C TYR A 322 11.28 4.91 5.85
N GLN A 323 11.16 4.56 7.11
CA GLN A 323 11.35 5.48 8.22
C GLN A 323 12.78 6.02 8.24
N THR A 324 12.94 7.30 8.55
CA THR A 324 14.25 7.96 8.54
C THR A 324 14.52 8.68 9.85
N LYS A 325 15.77 9.05 10.06
CA LYS A 325 16.12 10.01 11.12
C LYS A 325 15.19 11.25 11.05
N PRO A 326 14.78 11.84 12.19
CA PRO A 326 15.43 11.71 13.52
C PRO A 326 15.03 10.47 14.32
N ASP A 327 14.06 9.66 13.90
CA ASP A 327 13.76 8.39 14.56
C ASP A 327 15.06 7.55 14.74
N PRO A 328 15.48 7.23 15.97
CA PRO A 328 16.73 6.49 16.22
C PRO A 328 16.72 5.07 15.65
N TYR A 329 15.53 4.47 15.44
CA TYR A 329 15.33 3.12 14.93
C TYR A 329 15.16 3.04 13.43
N ALA A 330 15.48 4.14 12.70
CA ALA A 330 15.21 4.27 11.28
C ALA A 330 16.49 4.34 10.43
N VAL A 331 16.33 4.24 9.10
CA VAL A 331 17.46 4.35 8.16
C VAL A 331 17.93 5.80 7.99
N SER A 332 19.13 5.99 7.46
CA SER A 332 19.60 7.33 7.08
C SER A 332 18.85 7.85 5.85
N PHE A 333 18.80 9.17 5.64
CA PHE A 333 18.23 9.80 4.43
C PHE A 333 18.85 9.27 3.13
N SER A 334 20.15 8.98 3.13
CA SER A 334 20.85 8.41 1.98
C SER A 334 20.41 6.98 1.68
N GLN A 335 20.16 6.19 2.72
CA GLN A 335 19.63 4.83 2.57
C GLN A 335 18.20 4.88 2.05
N GLN A 336 17.31 5.72 2.62
CA GLN A 336 15.95 5.90 2.12
C GLN A 336 15.97 6.19 0.61
N ALA A 337 16.72 7.20 0.18
CA ALA A 337 16.82 7.59 -1.22
C ALA A 337 17.33 6.44 -2.13
N SER A 338 18.29 5.66 -1.64
CA SER A 338 18.81 4.50 -2.38
C SER A 338 17.81 3.35 -2.44
N PHE A 339 17.11 3.10 -1.34
CA PHE A 339 16.17 1.98 -1.20
C PHE A 339 14.89 2.24 -1.99
N ILE A 340 14.35 3.46 -2.00
CA ILE A 340 13.23 3.84 -2.87
C ILE A 340 13.57 3.53 -4.34
N ASN A 341 14.76 3.88 -4.82
CA ASN A 341 15.14 3.60 -6.19
C ASN A 341 15.35 2.11 -6.50
N GLN A 342 15.84 1.33 -5.53
CA GLN A 342 15.96 -0.11 -5.68
C GLN A 342 14.58 -0.78 -5.70
N ALA A 343 13.68 -0.35 -4.83
CA ALA A 343 12.31 -0.85 -4.78
C ALA A 343 11.56 -0.56 -6.09
N GLU A 344 11.68 0.66 -6.63
CA GLU A 344 11.14 1.03 -7.94
C GLU A 344 11.61 0.09 -9.05
N TYR A 345 12.91 -0.25 -9.05
CA TYR A 345 13.45 -1.20 -10.01
C TYR A 345 12.92 -2.62 -9.82
N ILE A 346 12.77 -3.09 -8.58
CA ILE A 346 12.21 -4.42 -8.27
C ILE A 346 10.75 -4.48 -8.73
N ALA A 347 9.95 -3.47 -8.39
CA ALA A 347 8.56 -3.35 -8.83
C ALA A 347 8.47 -3.36 -10.38
N TYR A 348 9.27 -2.54 -11.05
CA TYR A 348 9.36 -2.52 -12.51
C TYR A 348 9.71 -3.88 -13.13
N LYS A 349 10.56 -4.68 -12.48
CA LYS A 349 10.96 -6.02 -12.97
C LYS A 349 9.90 -7.09 -12.75
N ASN A 350 8.94 -6.88 -11.86
CA ASN A 350 7.85 -7.82 -11.64
C ASN A 350 6.69 -7.51 -12.61
N PRO A 351 6.40 -8.41 -13.56
CA PRO A 351 5.37 -8.16 -14.59
C PRO A 351 3.93 -8.12 -14.05
N ASN A 352 3.71 -8.54 -12.80
CA ASN A 352 2.39 -8.49 -12.16
C ASN A 352 2.14 -7.16 -11.45
N VAL A 353 3.17 -6.40 -11.07
CA VAL A 353 3.01 -5.11 -10.39
C VAL A 353 2.41 -4.07 -11.34
N ARG A 354 1.28 -3.48 -10.94
CA ARG A 354 0.55 -2.43 -11.66
C ARG A 354 0.76 -1.05 -11.09
N ALA A 355 0.83 -0.95 -9.76
CA ALA A 355 1.02 0.32 -9.06
C ALA A 355 1.97 0.13 -7.87
N MET A 356 2.61 1.22 -7.47
CA MET A 356 3.40 1.32 -6.25
C MET A 356 3.16 2.68 -5.62
N SER A 357 2.75 2.69 -4.35
CA SER A 357 2.49 3.88 -3.56
C SER A 357 3.69 4.23 -2.69
N GLN A 358 4.04 5.50 -2.63
CA GLN A 358 4.90 6.04 -1.57
C GLN A 358 4.02 6.45 -0.39
N PHE A 359 4.43 6.04 0.81
CA PHE A 359 3.77 6.42 2.05
C PHE A 359 4.44 7.67 2.63
N LEU A 360 3.66 8.75 2.75
CA LEU A 360 3.91 10.10 3.21
C LEU A 360 4.80 10.97 2.29
N LEU A 361 4.31 12.19 2.08
CA LEU A 361 5.07 13.31 1.50
C LEU A 361 5.83 14.05 2.60
N VAL A 362 5.18 14.29 3.73
CA VAL A 362 5.72 14.96 4.91
C VAL A 362 5.77 13.98 6.07
N ASP A 363 6.82 14.01 6.88
CA ASP A 363 6.92 13.21 8.10
C ASP A 363 5.81 13.57 9.08
N ASP A 364 5.26 12.59 9.76
CA ASP A 364 4.40 12.83 10.91
C ASP A 364 5.16 13.51 12.04
N ALA A 365 4.43 14.27 12.85
CA ALA A 365 4.92 14.70 14.15
C ALA A 365 5.15 13.49 15.06
N PRO A 366 6.14 13.54 15.95
CA PRO A 366 6.26 12.56 17.03
C PRO A 366 5.01 12.55 17.92
N THR A 367 4.81 11.47 18.66
CA THR A 367 3.68 11.34 19.58
C THR A 367 3.68 12.46 20.61
N ALA A 368 2.62 13.27 20.62
CA ALA A 368 2.49 14.40 21.54
C ALA A 368 2.41 13.94 23.01
N GLY A 369 2.99 14.74 23.91
CA GLY A 369 2.95 14.48 25.36
C GLY A 369 3.89 13.36 25.84
N VAL A 370 4.67 12.75 24.94
CA VAL A 370 5.64 11.70 25.30
C VAL A 370 7.05 12.29 25.42
N ASP A 371 7.74 11.97 26.50
CA ASP A 371 9.15 12.35 26.69
C ASP A 371 10.06 11.38 25.88
N PRO A 372 10.81 11.89 24.88
CA PRO A 372 11.68 11.05 24.05
C PRO A 372 12.84 10.38 24.78
N LYS A 373 13.17 10.86 25.99
CA LYS A 373 14.23 10.26 26.84
C LYS A 373 13.68 9.12 27.69
N LYS A 374 12.41 9.20 28.10
CA LYS A 374 11.76 8.18 28.94
C LYS A 374 11.21 7.03 28.12
N ASP A 375 10.51 7.35 27.03
CA ASP A 375 9.94 6.36 26.13
C ASP A 375 10.17 6.73 24.64
N PRO A 376 11.40 6.51 24.15
CA PRO A 376 11.72 6.82 22.76
C PRO A 376 10.96 5.97 21.74
N GLN A 377 10.50 4.77 22.11
CA GLN A 377 9.72 3.93 21.20
C GLN A 377 8.32 4.48 21.01
N LEU A 378 7.64 4.89 22.07
CA LEU A 378 6.33 5.51 22.01
C LEU A 378 6.40 6.88 21.32
N TYR A 379 7.44 7.68 21.62
CA TYR A 379 7.65 9.00 21.02
C TYR A 379 7.74 8.90 19.48
N TRP A 380 8.51 7.94 18.93
CA TRP A 380 8.70 7.72 17.50
C TRP A 380 7.75 6.67 16.91
N ARG A 381 6.60 6.41 17.53
CA ARG A 381 5.60 5.46 17.04
C ARG A 381 4.89 5.93 15.76
N THR A 382 4.95 7.22 15.45
CA THR A 382 4.44 7.83 14.23
C THR A 382 5.36 7.57 13.02
N PHE A 383 5.01 8.06 11.84
CA PHE A 383 5.68 7.68 10.60
C PHE A 383 6.60 8.80 10.06
N GLN A 384 7.92 8.60 10.09
CA GLN A 384 8.93 9.47 9.49
C GLN A 384 9.36 8.98 8.10
N SER A 385 8.45 8.40 7.33
CA SER A 385 8.69 7.84 5.99
C SER A 385 8.56 8.86 4.85
N GLY A 386 8.18 10.09 5.16
CA GLY A 386 7.97 11.17 4.21
C GLY A 386 9.19 11.49 3.33
N LEU A 387 8.94 12.13 2.21
CA LEU A 387 9.98 12.69 1.32
C LEU A 387 10.43 14.09 1.76
N LYS A 388 9.70 14.70 2.69
CA LYS A 388 10.02 15.97 3.37
C LYS A 388 10.02 15.72 4.88
N LEU A 389 10.80 16.51 5.59
CA LEU A 389 10.69 16.62 7.05
C LEU A 389 9.38 17.31 7.42
N GLN A 390 8.95 17.22 8.67
CA GLN A 390 7.81 17.96 9.21
C GLN A 390 7.93 19.50 8.98
N THR A 391 9.16 20.02 8.94
CA THR A 391 9.44 21.43 8.61
C THR A 391 9.22 21.78 7.13
N GLY A 392 8.79 20.84 6.28
CA GLY A 392 8.66 21.03 4.83
C GLY A 392 9.98 20.89 4.06
N LYS A 393 11.13 20.79 4.72
CA LYS A 393 12.44 20.63 4.07
C LYS A 393 12.52 19.29 3.34
N ARG A 394 12.90 19.32 2.05
CA ARG A 394 13.04 18.12 1.22
C ARG A 394 14.21 17.24 1.71
N LYS A 395 13.94 15.95 1.88
CA LYS A 395 14.96 14.93 2.08
C LYS A 395 15.58 14.52 0.73
N PRO A 396 16.75 13.86 0.70
CA PRO A 396 17.31 13.24 -0.52
C PRO A 396 16.32 12.27 -1.21
N GLY A 397 15.40 11.65 -0.45
CA GLY A 397 14.31 10.81 -0.94
C GLY A 397 13.39 11.52 -1.94
N TYR A 398 13.18 12.83 -1.80
CA TYR A 398 12.35 13.61 -2.72
C TYR A 398 12.88 13.60 -4.16
N ALA A 399 14.18 13.89 -4.35
CA ALA A 399 14.81 13.83 -5.66
C ALA A 399 14.92 12.40 -6.19
N ALA A 400 15.13 11.41 -5.28
CA ALA A 400 15.17 10.01 -5.63
C ALA A 400 13.80 9.50 -6.12
N TYR A 401 12.70 9.98 -5.55
CA TYR A 401 11.34 9.68 -6.01
C TYR A 401 11.03 10.38 -7.34
N ALA A 402 11.35 11.66 -7.48
CA ALA A 402 11.09 12.43 -8.70
C ALA A 402 11.81 11.88 -9.94
N THR A 403 13.04 11.43 -9.77
CA THR A 403 13.88 10.88 -10.86
C THR A 403 14.65 9.66 -10.35
N PRO A 404 13.99 8.50 -10.26
CA PRO A 404 14.66 7.26 -9.84
C PRO A 404 15.84 6.89 -10.73
N ILE A 405 16.93 6.45 -10.10
CA ILE A 405 18.08 5.83 -10.78
C ILE A 405 18.52 4.56 -10.05
N TYR A 406 18.67 3.47 -10.78
CA TYR A 406 19.21 2.23 -10.26
C TYR A 406 20.30 1.67 -11.21
N LEU A 407 21.39 1.17 -10.61
CA LEU A 407 22.47 0.51 -11.36
C LEU A 407 22.36 -1.00 -11.17
N SER A 408 22.35 -1.76 -12.26
CA SER A 408 22.28 -3.22 -12.21
C SER A 408 23.49 -3.84 -11.49
N THR A 409 24.63 -3.18 -11.55
CA THR A 409 25.79 -3.45 -10.70
C THR A 409 26.52 -2.15 -10.35
N ARG A 410 26.91 -2.02 -9.11
CA ARG A 410 27.70 -0.89 -8.61
C ARG A 410 29.20 -1.16 -8.67
N SER A 411 29.59 -2.42 -8.79
CA SER A 411 30.99 -2.84 -8.88
C SER A 411 31.24 -3.43 -10.27
N VAL A 412 31.92 -2.68 -11.13
CA VAL A 412 32.07 -2.96 -12.55
C VAL A 412 33.54 -3.34 -12.84
N ARG A 413 33.81 -4.45 -13.55
CA ARG A 413 35.14 -4.75 -14.01
C ARG A 413 35.61 -3.67 -15.00
N ARG A 414 36.92 -3.36 -14.99
CA ARG A 414 37.53 -2.37 -15.92
C ARG A 414 37.12 -2.68 -17.38
N GLY A 415 36.69 -1.65 -18.10
CA GLY A 415 36.28 -1.79 -19.51
C GLY A 415 34.83 -2.33 -19.70
N ARG A 416 34.17 -2.86 -18.67
CA ARG A 416 32.80 -3.37 -18.77
C ARG A 416 31.76 -2.29 -18.54
N THR A 417 30.53 -2.59 -18.90
CA THR A 417 29.36 -1.71 -18.74
C THR A 417 28.53 -2.07 -17.51
N THR A 418 27.83 -1.08 -16.95
CA THR A 418 26.69 -1.30 -16.04
C THR A 418 25.40 -0.88 -16.71
N GLY A 419 24.30 -1.61 -16.37
CA GLY A 419 22.96 -1.19 -16.75
C GLY A 419 22.48 -0.04 -15.86
N VAL A 420 21.90 0.97 -16.49
CA VAL A 420 21.22 2.09 -15.82
C VAL A 420 19.73 1.96 -16.09
N PHE A 421 18.96 1.85 -15.04
CA PHE A 421 17.51 1.99 -15.05
C PHE A 421 17.16 3.38 -14.54
N GLY A 422 16.08 3.98 -15.06
CA GLY A 422 15.52 5.22 -14.59
C GLY A 422 14.05 5.39 -14.94
N LEU A 423 13.45 6.36 -14.28
CA LEU A 423 12.08 6.80 -14.51
C LEU A 423 12.05 8.33 -14.46
N LEU A 424 11.40 8.96 -15.42
CA LEU A 424 11.24 10.41 -15.48
C LEU A 424 9.81 10.75 -15.04
N ARG A 425 9.56 10.80 -13.72
CA ARG A 425 8.26 11.15 -13.19
C ARG A 425 7.88 12.59 -13.53
N GLY A 426 6.61 12.82 -13.81
CA GLY A 426 6.12 14.13 -14.25
C GLY A 426 6.49 14.50 -15.70
N ALA A 427 7.22 13.66 -16.44
CA ALA A 427 7.33 13.82 -17.89
C ALA A 427 5.99 13.44 -18.55
N LYS A 428 5.60 14.18 -19.60
CA LYS A 428 4.35 13.89 -20.34
C LYS A 428 4.34 12.41 -20.77
N PRO A 429 3.25 11.67 -20.51
CA PRO A 429 3.13 10.27 -20.88
C PRO A 429 3.45 10.04 -22.37
N GLY A 430 4.21 8.99 -22.68
CA GLY A 430 4.53 8.61 -24.04
C GLY A 430 5.44 9.58 -24.83
N ALA A 431 5.83 10.72 -24.27
CA ALA A 431 6.55 11.78 -25.00
C ALA A 431 7.97 11.41 -25.44
N GLY A 432 8.51 10.31 -24.93
CA GLY A 432 9.89 9.93 -25.25
C GLY A 432 10.90 10.98 -24.82
N THR A 433 10.79 11.45 -23.58
CA THR A 433 11.61 12.53 -23.01
C THR A 433 13.10 12.16 -23.01
N VAL A 434 13.94 13.12 -23.38
CA VAL A 434 15.39 12.93 -23.46
C VAL A 434 16.04 13.19 -22.10
N ALA A 435 16.89 12.25 -21.66
CA ALA A 435 17.69 12.37 -20.45
C ALA A 435 19.17 12.09 -20.73
N GLN A 436 20.03 12.74 -19.96
CA GLN A 436 21.48 12.52 -19.97
C GLN A 436 21.88 11.61 -18.82
N ILE A 437 22.63 10.57 -19.11
CA ILE A 437 23.38 9.79 -18.10
C ILE A 437 24.74 10.47 -17.92
N GLN A 438 24.94 11.06 -16.74
CA GLN A 438 26.14 11.82 -16.42
C GLN A 438 27.00 11.08 -15.40
N PHE A 439 28.33 11.25 -15.52
CA PHE A 439 29.31 10.69 -14.60
C PHE A 439 30.09 11.81 -13.91
N ARG A 440 30.41 11.60 -12.63
CA ARG A 440 31.32 12.42 -11.84
C ARG A 440 32.36 11.51 -11.17
N GLY A 441 33.63 11.68 -11.46
CA GLY A 441 34.72 10.94 -10.83
C GLY A 441 34.83 11.20 -9.32
N LYS A 442 35.35 10.24 -8.56
CA LYS A 442 35.62 10.39 -7.13
C LYS A 442 36.54 11.62 -6.91
N GLY A 443 36.15 12.49 -5.95
CA GLY A 443 36.89 13.74 -5.67
C GLY A 443 36.72 14.86 -6.70
N ARG A 444 36.00 14.66 -7.81
CA ARG A 444 35.73 15.68 -8.81
C ARG A 444 34.41 16.42 -8.55
N LYS A 445 34.35 17.71 -8.97
CA LYS A 445 33.13 18.53 -8.84
C LYS A 445 32.24 18.48 -10.08
N LYS A 446 32.83 18.42 -11.28
CA LYS A 446 32.11 18.54 -12.56
C LYS A 446 31.50 17.21 -13.02
N TRP A 447 30.26 17.28 -13.51
CA TRP A 447 29.59 16.19 -14.20
C TRP A 447 29.86 16.24 -15.69
N ARG A 448 30.08 15.07 -16.34
CA ARG A 448 30.17 14.96 -17.79
C ARG A 448 29.12 13.97 -18.29
N THR A 449 28.51 14.24 -19.42
CA THR A 449 27.55 13.35 -20.07
C THR A 449 28.32 12.18 -20.69
N LEU A 450 27.89 10.95 -20.34
CA LEU A 450 28.40 9.73 -20.97
C LEU A 450 27.51 9.27 -22.11
N ARG A 451 26.20 9.48 -21.96
CA ARG A 451 25.19 9.04 -22.92
C ARG A 451 23.94 9.87 -22.80
N THR A 452 23.31 10.16 -23.95
CA THR A 452 21.93 10.68 -24.02
C THR A 452 21.00 9.54 -24.39
N VAL A 453 19.85 9.46 -23.73
CA VAL A 453 18.88 8.38 -23.89
C VAL A 453 17.47 8.96 -23.93
N LYS A 454 16.57 8.30 -24.68
CA LYS A 454 15.16 8.64 -24.77
C LYS A 454 14.37 7.68 -23.88
N SER A 455 13.42 8.19 -23.12
CA SER A 455 12.50 7.35 -22.33
C SER A 455 11.54 6.58 -23.25
N THR A 456 10.95 5.50 -22.74
CA THR A 456 10.05 4.63 -23.48
C THR A 456 8.79 4.32 -22.68
N GLY A 457 7.71 4.04 -23.39
CA GLY A 457 6.41 3.70 -22.83
C GLY A 457 5.72 4.90 -22.15
N GLU A 458 4.46 4.75 -21.81
CA GLU A 458 3.60 5.78 -21.21
C GLU A 458 4.16 6.34 -19.90
N ARG A 459 4.88 5.52 -19.14
CA ARG A 459 5.46 5.91 -17.85
C ARG A 459 6.88 6.47 -17.94
N ASN A 460 7.42 6.72 -19.15
CA ASN A 460 8.75 7.30 -19.35
C ASN A 460 9.89 6.58 -18.62
N TYR A 461 9.89 5.25 -18.68
CA TYR A 461 11.04 4.45 -18.23
C TYR A 461 12.22 4.60 -19.18
N LEU A 462 13.43 4.53 -18.65
CA LEU A 462 14.65 4.44 -19.44
C LEU A 462 15.56 3.30 -19.00
N LYS A 463 16.21 2.69 -19.98
CA LYS A 463 17.20 1.64 -19.78
C LYS A 463 18.38 1.89 -20.73
N ALA A 464 19.59 1.85 -20.21
CA ALA A 464 20.80 1.97 -21.02
C ALA A 464 21.96 1.22 -20.39
N LYS A 465 22.97 0.91 -21.18
CA LYS A 465 24.28 0.46 -20.68
C LYS A 465 25.26 1.58 -20.83
N VAL A 466 26.07 1.83 -19.81
CA VAL A 466 27.18 2.82 -19.85
C VAL A 466 28.45 2.18 -19.30
N ARG A 467 29.59 2.66 -19.81
CA ARG A 467 30.93 2.27 -19.32
C ARG A 467 31.46 3.39 -18.43
N PRO A 468 31.46 3.20 -17.09
CA PRO A 468 32.05 4.20 -16.22
C PRO A 468 33.55 4.30 -16.44
N PRO A 469 34.11 5.51 -16.56
CA PRO A 469 35.55 5.66 -16.85
C PRO A 469 36.45 5.49 -15.62
N GLY A 470 35.87 5.36 -14.41
CA GLY A 470 36.59 5.20 -13.16
C GLY A 470 35.63 5.12 -11.96
N ASN A 471 36.22 5.16 -10.77
CA ASN A 471 35.45 5.27 -9.54
C ASN A 471 34.74 6.63 -9.47
N GLY A 472 33.46 6.63 -9.07
CA GLY A 472 32.68 7.86 -9.02
C GLY A 472 31.20 7.63 -8.82
N SER A 473 30.38 8.45 -9.46
CA SER A 473 28.92 8.36 -9.39
C SER A 473 28.29 8.63 -10.76
N LEU A 474 27.14 7.98 -10.99
CA LEU A 474 26.26 8.25 -12.12
C LEU A 474 25.01 8.99 -11.66
N ARG A 475 24.44 9.85 -12.52
CA ARG A 475 23.11 10.43 -12.32
C ARG A 475 22.37 10.53 -13.64
N LEU A 476 21.06 10.68 -13.57
CA LEU A 476 20.21 11.14 -14.66
C LEU A 476 20.04 12.66 -14.54
N ARG A 477 20.03 13.36 -15.68
CA ARG A 477 19.65 14.77 -15.79
C ARG A 477 18.70 14.95 -16.97
N TRP A 478 17.60 15.64 -16.78
CA TRP A 478 16.62 15.92 -17.82
C TRP A 478 15.93 17.25 -17.56
N VAL A 479 15.14 17.74 -18.51
CA VAL A 479 14.40 19.01 -18.39
C VAL A 479 12.92 18.71 -18.48
N ASN A 480 12.14 19.25 -17.55
CA ASN A 480 10.69 19.24 -17.53
C ASN A 480 10.19 20.69 -17.61
N GLY A 481 9.62 21.07 -18.76
CA GLY A 481 9.37 22.48 -19.05
C GLY A 481 10.67 23.29 -18.97
N THR A 482 10.71 24.28 -18.11
CA THR A 482 11.90 25.11 -17.86
C THR A 482 12.80 24.58 -16.73
N LYS A 483 12.37 23.55 -15.99
CA LYS A 483 13.06 23.05 -14.81
C LYS A 483 14.04 21.93 -15.16
N ALA A 484 15.31 22.10 -14.82
CA ALA A 484 16.31 21.04 -14.89
C ALA A 484 16.20 20.14 -13.64
N LEU A 485 15.90 18.86 -13.85
CA LEU A 485 15.79 17.84 -12.82
C LEU A 485 16.98 16.89 -12.87
N ALA A 486 17.38 16.39 -11.71
CA ALA A 486 18.44 15.41 -11.60
C ALA A 486 18.11 14.35 -10.54
N SER A 487 18.46 13.11 -10.84
CA SER A 487 18.42 12.03 -9.87
C SER A 487 19.46 12.23 -8.76
N ARG A 488 19.34 11.44 -7.68
CA ARG A 488 20.46 11.28 -6.75
C ARG A 488 21.73 10.79 -7.49
N ALA A 489 22.89 10.98 -6.87
CA ALA A 489 24.13 10.37 -7.31
C ALA A 489 24.16 8.88 -6.92
N ALA A 490 24.28 7.98 -7.90
CA ALA A 490 24.41 6.54 -7.68
C ALA A 490 25.89 6.14 -7.76
N PRO A 491 26.52 5.66 -6.67
CA PRO A 491 27.94 5.34 -6.65
C PRO A 491 28.26 4.14 -7.55
N VAL A 492 29.42 4.18 -8.20
CA VAL A 492 30.00 3.11 -9.02
C VAL A 492 31.48 2.97 -8.73
N THR A 493 31.94 1.73 -8.58
CA THR A 493 33.36 1.39 -8.38
C THR A 493 33.84 0.50 -9.50
N ILE A 494 35.12 0.69 -9.89
CA ILE A 494 35.78 -0.16 -10.86
C ILE A 494 36.64 -1.17 -10.12
N LYS A 495 36.40 -2.45 -10.39
CA LYS A 495 37.26 -3.54 -9.95
C LYS A 495 38.32 -3.80 -11.04
N ARG A 496 39.54 -4.14 -10.61
CA ARG A 496 40.59 -4.65 -11.47
C ARG A 496 40.21 -5.96 -12.15
#